data_8d4fab580aa32a9f8dbcf6503cb80579
#
_entry.id   8d4fab580aa32a9f8dbcf6503cb80579
#
_cell.length_a   1.000
_cell.length_b   1.000
_cell.length_c   1.000
_cell.angle_alpha   90.00
_cell.angle_beta   90.00
_cell.angle_gamma   90.00
#
_symmetry.space_group_name_H-M   'P 1'
#
loop_
_entity.id
_entity.type
_entity.pdbx_description
1 polymer ?
#
loop_
_entity_poly.entity_id
_entity_poly.type
_entity_poly.pdbx_seq_one_letter_code
_entity_poly.pdbx_strand_id
1 'polypeptide(L)'
;MAPFLTHLVVGERVWTALDGVRSGPDNYGTFLFGCLAPDVDKFCHGLEQSTTHFVAKDEAATWAWLRSQHFLEEQTTFLRAPFDSLEAVEQAFVIGYLCHVATDEITGRYAQDIKSQHVAHNTPLPHVDAILTAMDPQCWALAGDPEHLVSALDQVVNQALIPDRAFVFTEPDCLRAILRAVVPQVAEGGGLMPCVSMVRRQWQWLRHGQVSDEPNDPQLEADLAAFRRRIETDLPNSELLVDKMDLERFVQEAQQHSLQRIHALLAGRRLR
;
A
#
# COMPACT_ATOMS: atom_id res chain seq x y z
N MET A 1 7.34 3.79 0.55
CA MET A 1 6.21 2.95 0.15
C MET A 1 6.49 1.53 0.62
N ALA A 2 5.63 0.95 1.44
CA ALA A 2 5.76 -0.45 1.81
C ALA A 2 5.33 -1.36 0.64
N PRO A 3 5.81 -2.59 0.57
CA PRO A 3 5.30 -3.58 -0.37
C PRO A 3 3.84 -3.94 -0.08
N PHE A 4 3.09 -4.42 -1.08
CA PHE A 4 1.65 -4.69 -0.94
C PHE A 4 1.31 -5.71 0.13
N LEU A 5 2.08 -6.81 0.21
CA LEU A 5 1.82 -7.85 1.22
C LEU A 5 2.08 -7.33 2.63
N THR A 6 3.06 -6.46 2.78
CA THR A 6 3.34 -5.79 4.06
C THR A 6 2.13 -4.98 4.54
N HIS A 7 1.47 -4.22 3.65
CA HIS A 7 0.26 -3.48 4.00
C HIS A 7 -0.88 -4.40 4.43
N LEU A 8 -1.03 -5.56 3.79
CA LEU A 8 -2.05 -6.53 4.15
C LEU A 8 -1.79 -7.19 5.50
N VAL A 9 -0.54 -7.55 5.79
CA VAL A 9 -0.16 -8.15 7.09
C VAL A 9 -0.36 -7.16 8.24
N VAL A 10 0.04 -5.91 8.05
CA VAL A 10 -0.23 -4.85 9.04
C VAL A 10 -1.74 -4.62 9.17
N GLY A 11 -2.46 -4.58 8.06
CA GLY A 11 -3.91 -4.43 8.02
C GLY A 11 -4.63 -5.54 8.79
N GLU A 12 -4.27 -6.81 8.59
CA GLU A 12 -4.82 -7.96 9.34
C GLU A 12 -4.67 -7.77 10.85
N ARG A 13 -3.47 -7.38 11.30
CA ARG A 13 -3.20 -7.15 12.72
C ARG A 13 -3.96 -5.95 13.29
N VAL A 14 -4.06 -4.88 12.49
CA VAL A 14 -4.85 -3.69 12.85
C VAL A 14 -6.33 -4.08 12.95
N TRP A 15 -6.88 -4.76 11.95
CA TRP A 15 -8.28 -5.20 11.98
C TRP A 15 -8.57 -6.08 13.19
N THR A 16 -7.69 -7.01 13.50
CA THR A 16 -7.84 -7.88 14.67
C THR A 16 -7.85 -7.10 16.00
N ALA A 17 -7.09 -6.01 16.07
CA ALA A 17 -7.02 -5.16 17.27
C ALA A 17 -8.15 -4.13 17.39
N LEU A 18 -8.90 -3.87 16.30
CA LEU A 18 -10.03 -2.92 16.28
C LEU A 18 -11.31 -3.53 16.86
N ASP A 19 -11.24 -4.17 18.03
CA ASP A 19 -12.40 -4.72 18.72
C ASP A 19 -13.48 -3.65 18.96
N GLY A 20 -14.72 -3.92 18.48
CA GLY A 20 -15.86 -3.03 18.63
C GLY A 20 -16.08 -1.99 17.52
N VAL A 21 -15.14 -1.83 16.57
CA VAL A 21 -15.32 -1.00 15.34
C VAL A 21 -15.85 -1.85 14.19
N ARG A 22 -15.84 -3.18 14.37
CA ARG A 22 -16.24 -4.16 13.35
C ARG A 22 -17.74 -4.13 13.13
N SER A 23 -18.20 -3.40 12.15
CA SER A 23 -19.59 -3.46 11.70
C SER A 23 -19.73 -4.47 10.54
N GLY A 24 -19.84 -5.76 10.89
CA GLY A 24 -20.16 -6.86 9.97
C GLY A 24 -18.98 -7.53 9.27
N PRO A 25 -19.13 -8.81 8.89
CA PRO A 25 -18.08 -9.59 8.20
C PRO A 25 -17.73 -9.04 6.82
N ASP A 26 -18.67 -8.35 6.16
CA ASP A 26 -18.51 -7.83 4.81
C ASP A 26 -17.51 -6.65 4.73
N ASN A 27 -17.17 -6.04 5.88
CA ASN A 27 -16.27 -4.88 5.89
C ASN A 27 -14.79 -5.24 5.92
N TYR A 28 -14.43 -6.49 6.26
CA TYR A 28 -13.04 -6.91 6.34
C TYR A 28 -12.32 -6.83 4.99
N GLY A 29 -12.91 -7.42 3.96
CA GLY A 29 -12.35 -7.34 2.60
C GLY A 29 -12.21 -5.90 2.12
N THR A 30 -13.20 -5.05 2.38
CA THR A 30 -13.17 -3.63 2.01
C THR A 30 -12.12 -2.85 2.79
N PHE A 31 -11.91 -3.16 4.08
CA PHE A 31 -10.82 -2.61 4.86
C PHE A 31 -9.45 -3.01 4.27
N LEU A 32 -9.25 -4.30 3.96
CA LEU A 32 -8.02 -4.78 3.31
C LEU A 32 -7.81 -4.12 1.95
N PHE A 33 -8.89 -3.92 1.19
CA PHE A 33 -8.82 -3.15 -0.05
C PHE A 33 -8.37 -1.71 0.21
N GLY A 34 -8.87 -1.06 1.25
CA GLY A 34 -8.38 0.23 1.71
C GLY A 34 -6.87 0.23 1.97
N CYS A 35 -6.33 -0.86 2.55
CA CYS A 35 -4.90 -1.01 2.76
C CYS A 35 -4.06 -1.10 1.46
N LEU A 36 -4.67 -1.26 0.30
CA LEU A 36 -4.01 -1.29 -1.01
C LEU A 36 -4.28 -0.03 -1.84
N ALA A 37 -5.42 0.60 -1.61
CA ALA A 37 -5.99 1.64 -2.46
C ALA A 37 -5.16 2.93 -2.62
N PRO A 38 -4.34 3.40 -1.67
CA PRO A 38 -3.47 4.56 -1.90
C PRO A 38 -2.54 4.41 -3.09
N ASP A 39 -2.12 3.20 -3.41
CA ASP A 39 -1.26 2.90 -4.56
C ASP A 39 -2.00 2.88 -5.91
N VAL A 40 -3.26 3.32 -5.95
CA VAL A 40 -4.07 3.43 -7.17
C VAL A 40 -3.47 4.38 -8.22
N ASP A 41 -2.65 5.34 -7.78
CA ASP A 41 -1.88 6.22 -8.67
C ASP A 41 -1.02 5.45 -9.70
N LYS A 42 -0.58 4.25 -9.35
CA LYS A 42 0.19 3.37 -10.24
C LYS A 42 -0.66 2.71 -11.34
N PHE A 43 -1.96 2.77 -11.23
CA PHE A 43 -2.92 2.10 -12.12
C PHE A 43 -3.87 3.09 -12.81
N CYS A 44 -3.76 4.38 -12.51
CA CYS A 44 -4.67 5.41 -12.96
C CYS A 44 -3.93 6.60 -13.57
N HIS A 45 -4.21 6.88 -14.84
CA HIS A 45 -3.61 8.02 -15.52
C HIS A 45 -4.10 9.35 -14.93
N GLY A 46 -3.17 10.26 -14.67
CA GLY A 46 -3.49 11.62 -14.18
C GLY A 46 -3.73 11.71 -12.67
N LEU A 47 -3.68 10.59 -11.94
CA LEU A 47 -3.73 10.60 -10.49
C LEU A 47 -2.31 10.60 -9.93
N GLU A 48 -1.98 11.63 -9.17
CA GLU A 48 -0.65 11.80 -8.59
C GLU A 48 -0.53 11.14 -7.22
N GLN A 49 0.63 10.56 -6.93
CA GLN A 49 0.94 9.98 -5.62
C GLN A 49 0.78 11.00 -4.49
N SER A 50 1.10 12.27 -4.72
CA SER A 50 0.89 13.35 -3.75
C SER A 50 -0.56 13.45 -3.30
N THR A 51 -1.51 13.26 -4.22
CA THR A 51 -2.95 13.26 -3.93
C THR A 51 -3.37 12.01 -3.15
N THR A 52 -2.98 10.83 -3.62
CA THR A 52 -3.40 9.56 -3.00
C THR A 52 -2.77 9.32 -1.64
N HIS A 53 -1.59 9.86 -1.38
CA HIS A 53 -0.88 9.71 -0.12
C HIS A 53 -0.94 10.95 0.77
N PHE A 54 -1.81 11.91 0.45
CA PHE A 54 -2.03 13.13 1.25
C PHE A 54 -0.76 13.96 1.50
N VAL A 55 0.11 14.05 0.50
CA VAL A 55 1.32 14.89 0.59
C VAL A 55 0.93 16.36 0.46
N ALA A 56 1.36 17.20 1.39
CA ALA A 56 1.11 18.63 1.31
C ALA A 56 1.87 19.26 0.13
N LYS A 57 1.25 20.25 -0.54
CA LYS A 57 1.79 20.87 -1.76
C LYS A 57 3.17 21.51 -1.59
N ASP A 58 3.50 21.94 -0.38
CA ASP A 58 4.74 22.63 -0.04
C ASP A 58 5.82 21.69 0.53
N GLU A 59 5.51 20.42 0.70
CA GLU A 59 6.51 19.44 1.12
C GLU A 59 7.34 19.04 -0.10
N ALA A 60 8.59 19.49 -0.13
CA ALA A 60 9.58 18.92 -1.02
C ALA A 60 9.52 17.38 -0.89
N ALA A 61 9.72 16.66 -1.99
CA ALA A 61 9.58 15.20 -2.14
C ALA A 61 10.47 14.35 -1.20
N THR A 62 10.74 14.83 -0.03
CA THR A 62 11.25 14.10 1.11
C THR A 62 10.11 13.25 1.65
N TRP A 63 10.37 11.99 1.86
CA TRP A 63 9.53 11.00 2.53
C TRP A 63 8.71 11.65 3.64
N ALA A 64 7.48 12.08 3.32
CA ALA A 64 6.71 12.93 4.21
C ALA A 64 6.20 12.13 5.41
N TRP A 65 6.72 12.44 6.55
CA TRP A 65 6.54 11.76 7.83
C TRP A 65 5.16 11.94 8.46
N LEU A 66 4.31 12.82 7.89
CA LEU A 66 3.06 13.26 8.53
C LEU A 66 1.84 13.15 7.59
N ARG A 67 1.85 12.27 6.62
CA ARG A 67 0.76 12.09 5.65
C ARG A 67 -0.56 11.73 6.31
N SER A 68 -0.52 10.80 7.26
CA SER A 68 -1.71 10.42 8.03
C SER A 68 -2.22 11.56 8.92
N GLN A 69 -1.34 12.39 9.45
CA GLN A 69 -1.70 13.57 10.20
C GLN A 69 -2.37 14.62 9.33
N HIS A 70 -1.84 14.88 8.14
CA HIS A 70 -2.45 15.81 7.17
C HIS A 70 -3.87 15.38 6.78
N PHE A 71 -4.08 14.08 6.54
CA PHE A 71 -5.43 13.56 6.34
C PHE A 71 -6.36 13.83 7.53
N LEU A 72 -5.89 13.59 8.74
CA LEU A 72 -6.70 13.82 9.96
C LEU A 72 -7.09 15.29 10.15
N GLU A 73 -6.23 16.22 9.77
CA GLU A 73 -6.46 17.65 9.87
C GLU A 73 -7.40 18.18 8.77
N GLU A 74 -7.32 17.63 7.57
CA GLU A 74 -8.02 18.11 6.38
C GLU A 74 -8.99 17.09 5.75
N GLN A 75 -9.64 16.26 6.57
CA GLN A 75 -10.57 15.21 6.11
C GLN A 75 -11.61 15.71 5.09
N THR A 76 -12.16 16.90 5.32
CA THR A 76 -13.19 17.48 4.45
C THR A 76 -12.69 17.85 3.04
N THR A 77 -11.36 17.96 2.87
CA THR A 77 -10.74 18.16 1.56
C THR A 77 -10.65 16.87 0.76
N PHE A 78 -10.48 15.73 1.46
CA PHE A 78 -10.23 14.44 0.84
C PHE A 78 -11.47 13.57 0.72
N LEU A 79 -12.36 13.61 1.72
CA LEU A 79 -13.58 12.81 1.75
C LEU A 79 -14.73 13.52 1.03
N ARG A 80 -15.56 12.77 0.32
CA ARG A 80 -16.78 13.29 -0.33
C ARG A 80 -17.87 13.71 0.65
N ALA A 81 -17.83 13.14 1.86
CA ALA A 81 -18.76 13.43 2.94
C ALA A 81 -18.03 13.30 4.29
N PRO A 82 -18.57 13.90 5.38
CA PRO A 82 -18.02 13.68 6.71
C PRO A 82 -17.91 12.18 7.03
N PHE A 83 -16.80 11.75 7.65
CA PHE A 83 -16.54 10.34 7.93
C PHE A 83 -17.72 9.64 8.61
N ASP A 84 -18.39 10.32 9.55
CA ASP A 84 -19.54 9.77 10.30
C ASP A 84 -20.80 9.55 9.46
N SER A 85 -20.90 10.21 8.30
CA SER A 85 -22.03 10.08 7.37
C SER A 85 -21.78 9.05 6.26
N LEU A 86 -20.56 8.51 6.17
CA LEU A 86 -20.24 7.45 5.23
C LEU A 86 -20.93 6.14 5.64
N GLU A 87 -21.25 5.30 4.67
CA GLU A 87 -21.74 3.96 4.94
C GLU A 87 -20.64 3.10 5.61
N ALA A 88 -21.04 2.04 6.32
CA ALA A 88 -20.10 1.20 7.07
C ALA A 88 -18.98 0.63 6.18
N VAL A 89 -19.29 0.26 4.96
CA VAL A 89 -18.32 -0.24 3.95
C VAL A 89 -17.34 0.85 3.54
N GLU A 90 -17.80 2.09 3.36
CA GLU A 90 -16.95 3.24 3.03
C GLU A 90 -16.08 3.63 4.23
N GLN A 91 -16.62 3.59 5.44
CA GLN A 91 -15.84 3.82 6.66
C GLN A 91 -14.72 2.79 6.82
N ALA A 92 -15.00 1.50 6.59
CA ALA A 92 -14.01 0.45 6.62
C ALA A 92 -12.89 0.68 5.59
N PHE A 93 -13.26 1.12 4.38
CA PHE A 93 -12.30 1.49 3.33
C PHE A 93 -11.40 2.65 3.75
N VAL A 94 -11.97 3.73 4.28
CA VAL A 94 -11.21 4.90 4.76
C VAL A 94 -10.26 4.53 5.89
N ILE A 95 -10.70 3.67 6.82
CA ILE A 95 -9.85 3.18 7.91
C ILE A 95 -8.67 2.36 7.35
N GLY A 96 -8.92 1.47 6.38
CA GLY A 96 -7.87 0.72 5.69
C GLY A 96 -6.91 1.64 4.92
N TYR A 97 -7.44 2.65 4.27
CA TYR A 97 -6.65 3.66 3.56
C TYR A 97 -5.71 4.41 4.51
N LEU A 98 -6.20 4.84 5.67
CA LEU A 98 -5.39 5.46 6.71
C LEU A 98 -4.33 4.51 7.28
N CYS A 99 -4.67 3.22 7.42
CA CYS A 99 -3.73 2.17 7.82
C CYS A 99 -2.56 2.06 6.84
N HIS A 100 -2.81 2.07 5.52
CA HIS A 100 -1.77 2.07 4.50
C HIS A 100 -0.82 3.26 4.67
N VAL A 101 -1.36 4.48 4.70
CA VAL A 101 -0.55 5.71 4.78
C VAL A 101 0.29 5.74 6.06
N ALA A 102 -0.28 5.29 7.19
CA ALA A 102 0.44 5.17 8.45
C ALA A 102 1.55 4.09 8.39
N THR A 103 1.33 2.99 7.67
CA THR A 103 2.35 1.96 7.45
C THR A 103 3.50 2.51 6.61
N ASP A 104 3.20 3.30 5.59
CA ASP A 104 4.21 3.97 4.77
C ASP A 104 5.10 4.93 5.58
N GLU A 105 4.54 5.62 6.57
CA GLU A 105 5.32 6.48 7.47
C GLU A 105 6.38 5.69 8.25
N ILE A 106 6.04 4.48 8.71
CA ILE A 106 6.97 3.60 9.40
C ILE A 106 8.02 3.05 8.42
N THR A 107 7.59 2.59 7.25
CA THR A 107 8.48 2.09 6.18
C THR A 107 9.50 3.15 5.79
N GLY A 108 9.07 4.40 5.65
CA GLY A 108 9.96 5.53 5.37
C GLY A 108 11.04 5.74 6.42
N ARG A 109 10.71 5.61 7.72
CA ARG A 109 11.70 5.68 8.81
C ARG A 109 12.74 4.57 8.70
N TYR A 110 12.30 3.33 8.55
CA TYR A 110 13.19 2.18 8.39
C TYR A 110 14.10 2.32 7.15
N ALA A 111 13.57 2.79 6.03
CA ALA A 111 14.36 3.04 4.83
C ALA A 111 15.45 4.12 5.05
N GLN A 112 15.15 5.17 5.81
CA GLN A 112 16.15 6.19 6.16
C GLN A 112 17.22 5.65 7.11
N ASP A 113 16.85 4.83 8.07
CA ASP A 113 17.81 4.20 8.99
C ASP A 113 18.77 3.30 8.22
N ILE A 114 18.27 2.47 7.31
CA ILE A 114 19.08 1.64 6.42
C ILE A 114 20.04 2.52 5.60
N LYS A 115 19.52 3.57 4.95
CA LYS A 115 20.32 4.49 4.15
C LYS A 115 21.43 5.14 4.99
N SER A 116 21.10 5.59 6.18
CA SER A 116 22.06 6.25 7.10
C SER A 116 23.18 5.29 7.52
N GLN A 117 22.86 4.04 7.81
CA GLN A 117 23.85 3.02 8.14
C GLN A 117 24.77 2.72 6.94
N HIS A 118 24.26 2.59 5.72
CA HIS A 118 25.04 2.39 4.52
C HIS A 118 26.00 3.55 4.24
N VAL A 119 25.53 4.78 4.40
CA VAL A 119 26.38 5.99 4.26
C VAL A 119 27.49 5.99 5.32
N ALA A 120 27.17 5.69 6.58
CA ALA A 120 28.13 5.65 7.67
C ALA A 120 29.24 4.60 7.46
N HIS A 121 28.92 3.48 6.82
CA HIS A 121 29.85 2.38 6.56
C HIS A 121 30.45 2.40 5.15
N ASN A 122 30.13 3.41 4.32
CA ASN A 122 30.56 3.53 2.94
C ASN A 122 30.31 2.26 2.11
N THR A 123 29.12 1.62 2.32
CA THR A 123 28.71 0.42 1.60
C THR A 123 27.69 0.77 0.52
N PRO A 124 27.70 0.10 -0.65
CA PRO A 124 26.68 0.31 -1.67
C PRO A 124 25.29 -0.01 -1.11
N LEU A 125 24.33 0.89 -1.31
CA LEU A 125 22.93 0.66 -0.98
C LEU A 125 22.26 -0.06 -2.17
N PRO A 126 21.63 -1.23 -1.95
CA PRO A 126 20.81 -1.86 -2.97
C PRO A 126 19.66 -0.96 -3.43
N HIS A 127 19.17 -1.21 -4.65
CA HIS A 127 18.01 -0.49 -5.17
C HIS A 127 16.79 -0.70 -4.25
N VAL A 128 16.05 0.36 -4.01
CA VAL A 128 14.89 0.30 -3.09
C VAL A 128 13.89 -0.78 -3.47
N ASP A 129 13.61 -0.95 -4.76
CA ASP A 129 12.69 -2.00 -5.23
C ASP A 129 13.21 -3.42 -4.94
N ALA A 130 14.54 -3.62 -4.91
CA ALA A 130 15.12 -4.90 -4.52
C ALA A 130 14.92 -5.18 -3.02
N ILE A 131 15.07 -4.16 -2.17
CA ILE A 131 14.80 -4.28 -0.74
C ILE A 131 13.32 -4.60 -0.51
N LEU A 132 12.41 -3.90 -1.19
CA LEU A 132 10.98 -4.13 -1.09
C LEU A 132 10.59 -5.52 -1.61
N THR A 133 11.21 -5.97 -2.70
CA THR A 133 11.01 -7.32 -3.27
C THR A 133 11.46 -8.42 -2.31
N ALA A 134 12.56 -8.21 -1.58
CA ALA A 134 13.03 -9.15 -0.56
C ALA A 134 12.16 -9.14 0.71
N MET A 135 11.65 -7.96 1.08
CA MET A 135 10.84 -7.77 2.30
C MET A 135 9.46 -8.40 2.19
N ASP A 136 8.82 -8.32 1.03
CA ASP A 136 7.41 -8.68 0.85
C ASP A 136 7.10 -10.15 1.21
N PRO A 137 7.81 -11.17 0.68
CA PRO A 137 7.54 -12.55 1.05
C PRO A 137 7.88 -12.86 2.52
N GLN A 138 8.87 -12.17 3.10
CA GLN A 138 9.21 -12.35 4.52
C GLN A 138 8.14 -11.74 5.44
N CYS A 139 7.57 -10.58 5.09
CA CYS A 139 6.42 -10.03 5.78
C CYS A 139 5.19 -10.93 5.61
N TRP A 140 4.96 -11.48 4.41
CA TRP A 140 3.85 -12.38 4.16
C TRP A 140 3.89 -13.64 5.02
N ALA A 141 5.07 -14.14 5.32
CA ALA A 141 5.25 -15.26 6.25
C ALA A 141 4.81 -14.94 7.71
N LEU A 142 4.58 -13.67 8.03
CA LEU A 142 4.05 -13.21 9.32
C LEU A 142 2.52 -13.06 9.31
N ALA A 143 1.84 -13.29 8.18
CA ALA A 143 0.38 -13.28 8.11
C ALA A 143 -0.20 -14.41 8.97
N GLY A 144 -1.28 -14.11 9.69
CA GLY A 144 -1.96 -15.09 10.52
C GLY A 144 -2.73 -16.12 9.69
N ASP A 145 -3.44 -15.66 8.65
CA ASP A 145 -4.24 -16.47 7.74
C ASP A 145 -4.19 -15.93 6.31
N PRO A 146 -3.13 -16.28 5.53
CA PRO A 146 -2.98 -15.81 4.15
C PRO A 146 -4.14 -16.18 3.23
N GLU A 147 -4.74 -17.37 3.39
CA GLU A 147 -5.86 -17.83 2.55
C GLU A 147 -7.11 -16.99 2.81
N HIS A 148 -7.36 -16.64 4.07
CA HIS A 148 -8.46 -15.77 4.42
C HIS A 148 -8.28 -14.34 3.87
N LEU A 149 -7.05 -13.79 3.90
CA LEU A 149 -6.73 -12.50 3.30
C LEU A 149 -7.05 -12.46 1.79
N VAL A 150 -6.59 -13.48 1.06
CA VAL A 150 -6.85 -13.62 -0.38
C VAL A 150 -8.35 -13.74 -0.65
N SER A 151 -9.04 -14.62 0.10
CA SER A 151 -10.48 -14.84 -0.05
C SER A 151 -11.30 -13.58 0.22
N ALA A 152 -10.92 -12.79 1.24
CA ALA A 152 -11.61 -11.54 1.56
C ALA A 152 -11.46 -10.49 0.45
N LEU A 153 -10.28 -10.38 -0.17
CA LEU A 153 -10.06 -9.48 -1.32
C LEU A 153 -10.81 -9.95 -2.57
N ASP A 154 -10.82 -11.25 -2.84
CA ASP A 154 -11.60 -11.84 -3.95
C ASP A 154 -13.09 -11.56 -3.82
N GLN A 155 -13.64 -11.56 -2.61
CA GLN A 155 -15.04 -11.20 -2.38
C GLN A 155 -15.32 -9.76 -2.78
N VAL A 156 -14.43 -8.81 -2.47
CA VAL A 156 -14.58 -7.40 -2.89
C VAL A 156 -14.63 -7.27 -4.41
N VAL A 157 -13.74 -8.00 -5.12
CA VAL A 157 -13.73 -8.03 -6.60
C VAL A 157 -15.03 -8.57 -7.16
N ASN A 158 -15.51 -9.71 -6.63
CA ASN A 158 -16.63 -10.45 -7.18
C ASN A 158 -17.99 -9.82 -6.85
N GLN A 159 -18.11 -9.18 -5.67
CA GLN A 159 -19.37 -8.56 -5.22
C GLN A 159 -19.50 -7.09 -5.63
N ALA A 160 -18.51 -6.55 -6.36
CA ALA A 160 -18.45 -5.13 -6.75
C ALA A 160 -18.62 -4.16 -5.55
N LEU A 161 -18.16 -4.55 -4.37
CA LEU A 161 -18.16 -3.74 -3.14
C LEU A 161 -17.07 -2.66 -3.20
N ILE A 162 -17.12 -1.85 -4.24
CA ILE A 162 -16.13 -0.80 -4.47
C ILE A 162 -16.65 0.49 -3.86
N PRO A 163 -16.01 1.01 -2.81
CA PRO A 163 -16.41 2.23 -2.12
C PRO A 163 -15.98 3.47 -2.91
N ASP A 164 -16.62 3.70 -4.06
CA ASP A 164 -16.29 4.76 -5.01
C ASP A 164 -16.67 6.16 -4.52
N ARG A 165 -17.41 6.26 -3.42
CA ARG A 165 -17.89 7.52 -2.84
C ARG A 165 -17.09 8.01 -1.64
N ALA A 166 -16.10 7.24 -1.19
CA ALA A 166 -15.34 7.60 0.01
C ALA A 166 -14.46 8.85 -0.22
N PHE A 167 -13.69 8.88 -1.29
CA PHE A 167 -12.76 9.98 -1.57
C PHE A 167 -13.16 10.79 -2.81
N VAL A 168 -12.81 12.08 -2.82
CA VAL A 168 -13.11 13.00 -3.94
C VAL A 168 -12.33 12.69 -5.21
N PHE A 169 -11.19 12.02 -5.10
CA PHE A 169 -10.26 11.74 -6.19
C PHE A 169 -10.32 10.30 -6.70
N THR A 170 -11.07 9.41 -6.05
CA THR A 170 -11.13 7.99 -6.47
C THR A 170 -12.18 7.80 -7.58
N GLU A 171 -11.76 7.07 -8.62
CA GLU A 171 -12.61 6.65 -9.71
C GLU A 171 -12.86 5.13 -9.61
N PRO A 172 -14.11 4.65 -9.78
CA PRO A 172 -14.44 3.23 -9.62
C PRO A 172 -13.60 2.31 -10.53
N ASP A 173 -13.31 2.74 -11.76
CA ASP A 173 -12.53 1.94 -12.70
C ASP A 173 -11.07 1.81 -12.29
N CYS A 174 -10.51 2.87 -11.69
CA CYS A 174 -9.18 2.85 -11.13
C CYS A 174 -9.07 1.91 -9.93
N LEU A 175 -10.06 1.96 -9.03
CA LEU A 175 -10.14 1.04 -7.90
C LEU A 175 -10.31 -0.42 -8.33
N ARG A 176 -11.10 -0.68 -9.40
CA ARG A 176 -11.19 -2.02 -9.99
C ARG A 176 -9.87 -2.46 -10.63
N ALA A 177 -9.15 -1.54 -11.26
CA ALA A 177 -7.87 -1.86 -11.90
C ALA A 177 -6.82 -2.32 -10.90
N ILE A 178 -6.67 -1.63 -9.75
CA ILE A 178 -5.72 -2.06 -8.71
C ILE A 178 -6.10 -3.43 -8.13
N LEU A 179 -7.36 -3.68 -7.81
CA LEU A 179 -7.81 -4.99 -7.30
C LEU A 179 -7.48 -6.11 -8.27
N ARG A 180 -7.86 -5.97 -9.55
CA ARG A 180 -7.58 -6.97 -10.58
C ARG A 180 -6.08 -7.20 -10.80
N ALA A 181 -5.27 -6.18 -10.59
CA ALA A 181 -3.83 -6.30 -10.74
C ALA A 181 -3.16 -6.94 -9.52
N VAL A 182 -3.61 -6.61 -8.31
CA VAL A 182 -2.91 -6.96 -7.06
C VAL A 182 -3.38 -8.29 -6.50
N VAL A 183 -4.68 -8.64 -6.57
CA VAL A 183 -5.21 -9.87 -5.97
C VAL A 183 -4.50 -11.13 -6.46
N PRO A 184 -4.23 -11.33 -7.77
CA PRO A 184 -3.44 -12.49 -8.21
C PRO A 184 -2.04 -12.54 -7.62
N GLN A 185 -1.41 -11.37 -7.42
CA GLN A 185 -0.05 -11.27 -6.89
C GLN A 185 0.01 -11.54 -5.38
N VAL A 186 -1.05 -11.19 -4.66
CA VAL A 186 -1.21 -11.56 -3.25
C VAL A 186 -1.28 -13.08 -3.12
N ALA A 187 -2.02 -13.74 -4.01
CA ALA A 187 -2.11 -15.19 -4.04
C ALA A 187 -0.76 -15.89 -4.34
N GLU A 188 0.13 -15.23 -5.07
CA GLU A 188 1.50 -15.72 -5.35
C GLU A 188 2.48 -15.50 -4.18
N GLY A 189 2.09 -14.78 -3.13
CA GLY A 189 2.92 -14.54 -1.95
C GLY A 189 4.07 -13.56 -2.14
N GLY A 190 4.02 -12.69 -3.14
CA GLY A 190 5.05 -11.67 -3.42
C GLY A 190 6.29 -12.20 -4.14
N GLY A 191 7.30 -11.35 -4.26
CA GLY A 191 8.57 -11.66 -4.89
C GLY A 191 8.83 -10.93 -6.21
N LEU A 192 9.85 -11.40 -6.95
CA LEU A 192 10.35 -10.70 -8.14
C LEU A 192 9.32 -10.62 -9.28
N MET A 193 8.64 -11.73 -9.58
CA MET A 193 7.71 -11.77 -10.72
C MET A 193 6.49 -10.89 -10.51
N PRO A 194 5.82 -10.89 -9.35
CA PRO A 194 4.79 -9.91 -9.02
C PRO A 194 5.26 -8.46 -9.14
N CYS A 195 6.45 -8.14 -8.61
CA CYS A 195 7.05 -6.80 -8.71
C CYS A 195 7.23 -6.37 -10.19
N VAL A 196 7.82 -7.22 -11.03
CA VAL A 196 8.01 -6.95 -12.46
C VAL A 196 6.67 -6.78 -13.18
N SER A 197 5.67 -7.60 -12.87
CA SER A 197 4.33 -7.52 -13.47
C SER A 197 3.64 -6.21 -13.14
N MET A 198 3.78 -5.72 -11.90
CA MET A 198 3.24 -4.43 -11.48
C MET A 198 3.92 -3.26 -12.22
N VAL A 199 5.24 -3.24 -12.26
CA VAL A 199 6.01 -2.21 -12.97
C VAL A 199 5.66 -2.21 -14.45
N ARG A 200 5.48 -3.39 -15.07
CA ARG A 200 5.01 -3.52 -16.45
C ARG A 200 3.69 -2.78 -16.65
N ARG A 201 2.67 -3.06 -15.82
CA ARG A 201 1.34 -2.43 -15.91
C ARG A 201 1.42 -0.92 -15.74
N GLN A 202 2.17 -0.45 -14.75
CA GLN A 202 2.39 0.97 -14.52
C GLN A 202 3.02 1.65 -15.74
N TRP A 203 4.07 1.05 -16.34
CA TRP A 203 4.75 1.63 -17.49
C TRP A 203 3.91 1.56 -18.76
N GLN A 204 3.08 0.52 -18.95
CA GLN A 204 2.09 0.47 -20.03
C GLN A 204 1.10 1.64 -19.92
N TRP A 205 0.55 1.88 -18.73
CA TRP A 205 -0.32 3.04 -18.46
C TRP A 205 0.36 4.36 -18.79
N LEU A 206 1.56 4.57 -18.28
CA LEU A 206 2.30 5.81 -18.50
C LEU A 206 2.61 6.08 -19.98
N ARG A 207 2.82 5.03 -20.78
CA ARG A 207 3.17 5.15 -22.19
C ARG A 207 1.98 5.18 -23.13
N HIS A 208 0.96 4.40 -22.84
CA HIS A 208 -0.12 4.13 -23.79
C HIS A 208 -1.51 4.53 -23.29
N GLY A 209 -1.65 4.96 -22.04
CA GLY A 209 -2.94 5.28 -21.42
C GLY A 209 -3.86 4.07 -21.23
N GLN A 210 -3.34 2.85 -21.44
CA GLN A 210 -4.08 1.59 -21.26
C GLN A 210 -3.12 0.45 -20.92
N VAL A 211 -3.65 -0.58 -20.26
CA VAL A 211 -2.95 -1.84 -20.03
C VAL A 211 -3.41 -2.86 -21.07
N SER A 212 -2.47 -3.50 -21.75
CA SER A 212 -2.72 -4.55 -22.72
C SER A 212 -1.96 -5.80 -22.33
N ASP A 213 -2.57 -6.96 -22.50
CA ASP A 213 -1.91 -8.25 -22.33
C ASP A 213 -1.03 -8.61 -23.53
N GLU A 214 -1.18 -7.91 -24.67
CA GLU A 214 -0.33 -8.06 -25.84
C GLU A 214 0.81 -7.02 -25.81
N PRO A 215 2.04 -7.44 -25.55
CA PRO A 215 3.18 -6.53 -25.55
C PRO A 215 3.66 -6.30 -26.99
N ASN A 216 3.37 -5.12 -27.53
CA ASN A 216 3.91 -4.68 -28.81
C ASN A 216 4.86 -3.46 -28.67
N ASP A 217 5.42 -3.23 -27.49
CA ASP A 217 6.38 -2.14 -27.28
C ASP A 217 7.76 -2.73 -26.95
N PRO A 218 8.65 -2.88 -27.98
CA PRO A 218 10.01 -3.42 -27.79
C PRO A 218 10.85 -2.60 -26.80
N GLN A 219 10.59 -1.28 -26.71
CA GLN A 219 11.30 -0.43 -25.76
C GLN A 219 10.84 -0.69 -24.33
N LEU A 220 9.53 -0.89 -24.12
CA LEU A 220 8.99 -1.28 -22.83
C LEU A 220 9.60 -2.61 -22.35
N GLU A 221 9.67 -3.62 -23.24
CA GLU A 221 10.24 -4.91 -22.90
C GLU A 221 11.75 -4.81 -22.59
N ALA A 222 12.50 -3.98 -23.32
CA ALA A 222 13.90 -3.74 -23.03
C ALA A 222 14.12 -3.06 -21.67
N ASP A 223 13.28 -2.08 -21.34
CA ASP A 223 13.33 -1.36 -20.06
C ASP A 223 12.96 -2.28 -18.90
N LEU A 224 11.93 -3.11 -19.06
CA LEU A 224 11.53 -4.12 -18.07
C LEU A 224 12.63 -5.16 -17.85
N ALA A 225 13.27 -5.61 -18.91
CA ALA A 225 14.40 -6.52 -18.80
C ALA A 225 15.60 -5.88 -18.08
N ALA A 226 15.85 -4.58 -18.29
CA ALA A 226 16.87 -3.84 -17.57
C ALA A 226 16.52 -3.65 -16.09
N PHE A 227 15.26 -3.31 -15.80
CA PHE A 227 14.73 -3.22 -14.44
C PHE A 227 14.88 -4.55 -13.71
N ARG A 228 14.39 -5.66 -14.30
CA ARG A 228 14.50 -7.00 -13.75
C ARG A 228 15.94 -7.37 -13.41
N ARG A 229 16.88 -7.19 -14.37
CA ARG A 229 18.31 -7.48 -14.13
C ARG A 229 18.89 -6.69 -12.97
N ARG A 230 18.49 -5.42 -12.81
CA ARG A 230 18.93 -4.58 -11.69
C ARG A 230 18.44 -5.15 -10.35
N ILE A 231 17.16 -5.51 -10.26
CA ILE A 231 16.61 -6.10 -9.06
C ILE A 231 17.28 -7.44 -8.74
N GLU A 232 17.42 -8.34 -9.74
CA GLU A 232 18.11 -9.63 -9.57
C GLU A 232 19.56 -9.47 -9.10
N THR A 233 20.26 -8.43 -9.55
CA THR A 233 21.63 -8.13 -9.13
C THR A 233 21.71 -7.69 -7.67
N ASP A 234 20.76 -6.90 -7.22
CA ASP A 234 20.74 -6.33 -5.87
C ASP A 234 20.04 -7.24 -4.86
N LEU A 235 19.24 -8.22 -5.32
CA LEU A 235 18.39 -9.04 -4.46
C LEU A 235 19.17 -9.79 -3.36
N PRO A 236 20.32 -10.44 -3.62
CA PRO A 236 21.07 -11.15 -2.58
C PRO A 236 21.52 -10.23 -1.44
N ASN A 237 21.94 -8.99 -1.77
CA ASN A 237 22.32 -8.01 -0.75
C ASN A 237 21.10 -7.47 -0.01
N SER A 238 19.97 -7.36 -0.69
CA SER A 238 18.70 -6.93 -0.11
C SER A 238 18.14 -7.97 0.85
N GLU A 239 18.20 -9.25 0.51
CA GLU A 239 17.83 -10.37 1.40
C GLU A 239 18.66 -10.34 2.68
N LEU A 240 19.99 -10.18 2.57
CA LEU A 240 20.87 -10.07 3.73
C LEU A 240 20.59 -8.84 4.60
N LEU A 241 20.05 -7.77 4.03
CA LEU A 241 19.61 -6.60 4.78
C LEU A 241 18.31 -6.88 5.50
N VAL A 242 17.34 -7.45 4.81
CA VAL A 242 16.02 -7.78 5.36
C VAL A 242 16.14 -8.83 6.46
N ASP A 243 16.99 -9.85 6.30
CA ASP A 243 17.29 -10.86 7.32
C ASP A 243 17.83 -10.27 8.63
N LYS A 244 18.48 -9.10 8.56
CA LYS A 244 18.96 -8.36 9.74
C LYS A 244 17.91 -7.44 10.35
N MET A 245 16.80 -7.20 9.63
CA MET A 245 15.69 -6.41 10.14
C MET A 245 14.85 -7.27 11.08
N ASP A 246 14.45 -6.70 12.18
CA ASP A 246 13.40 -7.28 13.02
C ASP A 246 12.04 -6.94 12.38
N LEU A 247 11.63 -7.77 11.41
CA LEU A 247 10.37 -7.57 10.67
C LEU A 247 9.16 -7.68 11.59
N GLU A 248 9.20 -8.54 12.60
CA GLU A 248 8.12 -8.64 13.58
C GLU A 248 7.96 -7.33 14.36
N ARG A 249 9.06 -6.75 14.80
CA ARG A 249 9.08 -5.43 15.44
C ARG A 249 8.60 -4.34 14.49
N PHE A 250 9.03 -4.37 13.23
CA PHE A 250 8.58 -3.42 12.20
C PHE A 250 7.05 -3.49 12.03
N VAL A 251 6.48 -4.69 11.84
CA VAL A 251 5.04 -4.89 11.69
C VAL A 251 4.28 -4.45 12.94
N GLN A 252 4.83 -4.71 14.13
CA GLN A 252 4.24 -4.26 15.39
C GLN A 252 4.24 -2.73 15.52
N GLU A 253 5.34 -2.06 15.17
CA GLU A 253 5.42 -0.60 15.18
C GLU A 253 4.44 0.02 14.17
N ALA A 254 4.33 -0.56 12.97
CA ALA A 254 3.39 -0.13 11.95
C ALA A 254 1.93 -0.32 12.41
N GLN A 255 1.61 -1.44 13.04
CA GLN A 255 0.31 -1.71 13.64
C GLN A 255 -0.05 -0.66 14.70
N GLN A 256 0.86 -0.42 15.66
CA GLN A 256 0.62 0.53 16.75
C GLN A 256 0.42 1.96 16.23
N HIS A 257 1.24 2.37 15.26
CA HIS A 257 1.11 3.67 14.64
C HIS A 257 -0.21 3.82 13.89
N SER A 258 -0.60 2.82 13.10
CA SER A 258 -1.87 2.79 12.38
C SER A 258 -3.06 2.86 13.34
N LEU A 259 -3.05 2.09 14.41
CA LEU A 259 -4.10 2.12 15.45
C LEU A 259 -4.20 3.51 16.09
N GLN A 260 -3.07 4.15 16.40
CA GLN A 260 -3.07 5.51 16.95
C GLN A 260 -3.75 6.50 16.01
N ARG A 261 -3.47 6.43 14.70
CA ARG A 261 -4.10 7.30 13.68
C ARG A 261 -5.59 7.01 13.52
N ILE A 262 -5.96 5.74 13.48
CA ILE A 262 -7.37 5.31 13.39
C ILE A 262 -8.14 5.75 14.63
N HIS A 263 -7.60 5.58 15.83
CA HIS A 263 -8.24 6.05 17.04
C HIS A 263 -8.41 7.57 17.06
N ALA A 264 -7.47 8.34 16.52
CA ALA A 264 -7.61 9.79 16.37
C ALA A 264 -8.76 10.16 15.41
N LEU A 265 -8.90 9.45 14.28
CA LEU A 265 -10.05 9.59 13.37
C LEU A 265 -11.37 9.32 14.08
N LEU A 266 -11.45 8.21 14.80
CA LEU A 266 -12.67 7.78 15.52
C LEU A 266 -12.97 8.66 16.74
N ALA A 267 -11.97 9.25 17.40
CA ALA A 267 -12.15 10.18 18.51
C ALA A 267 -12.71 11.53 18.04
N GLY A 268 -12.31 12.03 16.88
CA GLY A 268 -12.93 13.18 16.22
C GLY A 268 -14.44 13.00 15.98
N ARG A 269 -14.88 11.75 15.82
CA ARG A 269 -16.29 11.34 15.77
C ARG A 269 -17.06 11.60 17.08
N ARG A 270 -16.38 11.45 18.24
CA ARG A 270 -17.04 11.56 19.57
C ARG A 270 -17.13 12.99 20.10
N LEU A 271 -16.38 13.92 19.52
CA LEU A 271 -16.26 15.30 19.97
C LEU A 271 -17.15 16.29 19.18
N ARG A 272 -17.96 15.80 18.25
CA ARG A 272 -18.96 16.59 17.51
C ARG A 272 -20.38 16.21 17.96
#